data_5f044499393c96374eb7c12842671e0d
#
_entry.id   5f044499393c96374eb7c12842671e0d
#
_cell.length_a   1.000
_cell.length_b   1.000
_cell.length_c   1.000
_cell.angle_alpha   90.00
_cell.angle_beta   90.00
_cell.angle_gamma   90.00
#
_symmetry.space_group_name_H-M   'P 1'
#
loop_
_entity.id
_entity.type
_entity.pdbx_description
1 polymer ?
#
loop_
_entity_poly.entity_id
_entity_poly.type
_entity_poly.pdbx_seq_one_letter_code
_entity_poly.pdbx_strand_id
1 'polypeptide(L)'
;MPTIDAWVRFGRLLSSDSLTAGSPENPVMALPRAVGTVVEDLAYRFSSTFSRETVAGYVAQSYRLLSQRTRVREHLLTMTARYAADRLDALATAQGLVLRDTPEVLFVCVQNAGRSQMAGAFLRHFAGGRVHVRTAGSAPSDTAHPRVAAALSEVGVELWGEFPKPLTDEVVRAADYVITMGCGDSCPIFPGRRYMEWDLADPLELDDVGLRAVRDEVRSRVLDLLQELGIEAQEASR
;
A
#
# COMPACT_ATOMS: atom_id res chain seq x y z
N MET A 1 -22.71 -26.28 12.59
CA MET A 1 -21.71 -26.65 11.56
C MET A 1 -22.42 -26.70 10.22
N PRO A 2 -22.33 -25.73 9.34
CA PRO A 2 -22.81 -25.83 7.98
C PRO A 2 -21.76 -26.54 7.13
N THR A 3 -22.21 -27.45 6.31
CA THR A 3 -21.44 -28.37 5.48
C THR A 3 -20.76 -27.66 4.30
N ILE A 4 -19.62 -28.23 3.88
CA ILE A 4 -18.72 -27.81 2.82
C ILE A 4 -19.38 -27.54 1.45
N ASP A 5 -20.63 -27.94 1.24
CA ASP A 5 -21.34 -27.81 -0.05
C ASP A 5 -21.91 -26.41 -0.38
N ALA A 6 -21.89 -25.47 0.57
CA ALA A 6 -22.40 -24.11 0.32
C ALA A 6 -21.38 -23.20 -0.43
N TRP A 7 -20.11 -23.54 -0.45
CA TRP A 7 -19.04 -22.72 -1.05
C TRP A 7 -18.74 -23.04 -2.52
N VAL A 8 -19.23 -24.19 -3.02
CA VAL A 8 -18.97 -24.61 -4.41
C VAL A 8 -19.90 -23.91 -5.42
N ARG A 9 -21.02 -23.32 -4.96
CA ARG A 9 -21.96 -22.62 -5.86
C ARG A 9 -21.65 -21.18 -6.17
N PHE A 10 -20.78 -20.52 -5.42
CA PHE A 10 -20.38 -19.13 -5.68
C PHE A 10 -19.14 -18.99 -6.58
N GLY A 11 -18.39 -20.05 -6.80
CA GLY A 11 -17.16 -20.06 -7.61
C GLY A 11 -17.36 -20.23 -9.12
N ARG A 12 -18.59 -20.20 -9.64
CA ARG A 12 -18.85 -20.49 -11.06
C ARG A 12 -19.48 -19.34 -11.86
N LEU A 13 -19.35 -18.11 -11.40
CA LEU A 13 -19.89 -16.92 -12.07
C LEU A 13 -18.85 -15.86 -12.46
N LEU A 14 -17.56 -16.19 -12.37
CA LEU A 14 -16.51 -15.40 -12.98
C LEU A 14 -15.70 -16.27 -13.94
N SER A 15 -16.38 -16.83 -14.94
CA SER A 15 -15.71 -17.39 -16.09
C SER A 15 -15.19 -16.27 -16.99
N SER A 16 -14.01 -16.45 -17.46
CA SER A 16 -13.07 -15.73 -18.27
C SER A 16 -13.53 -15.12 -19.61
N ASP A 17 -14.73 -14.51 -19.71
CA ASP A 17 -15.26 -14.04 -21.00
C ASP A 17 -15.93 -12.68 -20.98
N SER A 18 -15.35 -11.69 -20.30
CA SER A 18 -15.78 -10.27 -20.47
C SER A 18 -14.61 -9.28 -20.52
N LEU A 19 -13.52 -9.68 -21.16
CA LEU A 19 -12.47 -8.77 -21.60
C LEU A 19 -12.59 -8.42 -23.10
N THR A 20 -13.84 -8.41 -23.66
CA THR A 20 -14.05 -7.95 -25.01
C THR A 20 -15.09 -6.84 -25.07
N ALA A 21 -14.63 -5.72 -25.66
CA ALA A 21 -15.42 -4.70 -26.32
C ALA A 21 -16.26 -3.73 -25.47
N GLY A 22 -15.62 -2.97 -24.57
CA GLY A 22 -15.91 -1.56 -24.51
C GLY A 22 -14.84 -0.86 -25.37
N SER A 23 -15.22 -0.06 -26.37
CA SER A 23 -14.28 0.75 -27.15
C SER A 23 -13.34 1.49 -26.19
N PRO A 24 -12.02 1.40 -26.32
CA PRO A 24 -11.13 2.14 -25.44
C PRO A 24 -11.24 3.60 -25.85
N GLU A 25 -12.08 4.37 -25.17
CA GLU A 25 -11.80 5.79 -25.02
C GLU A 25 -10.39 5.85 -24.46
N ASN A 26 -9.44 6.26 -25.27
CA ASN A 26 -8.02 6.28 -24.94
C ASN A 26 -7.86 7.08 -23.64
N PRO A 27 -7.65 6.45 -22.46
CA PRO A 27 -7.72 7.10 -21.16
C PRO A 27 -6.61 8.15 -20.99
N VAL A 28 -5.64 8.18 -21.91
CA VAL A 28 -4.52 9.12 -21.93
C VAL A 28 -4.92 10.48 -22.51
N MET A 29 -5.94 10.55 -23.35
CA MET A 29 -6.32 11.81 -24.03
C MET A 29 -6.95 12.87 -23.10
N ALA A 30 -7.47 12.49 -21.95
CA ALA A 30 -8.05 13.43 -20.96
C ALA A 30 -7.09 13.83 -19.84
N LEU A 31 -5.84 13.36 -19.85
CA LEU A 31 -4.86 13.61 -18.80
C LEU A 31 -4.06 14.90 -19.08
N PRO A 32 -3.63 15.63 -18.04
CA PRO A 32 -2.71 16.75 -18.20
C PRO A 32 -1.43 16.33 -18.94
N ARG A 33 -0.90 17.18 -19.82
CA ARG A 33 0.34 16.89 -20.57
C ARG A 33 1.50 16.47 -19.67
N ALA A 34 1.59 17.04 -18.48
CA ALA A 34 2.64 16.70 -17.49
C ALA A 34 2.57 15.23 -17.01
N VAL A 35 1.42 14.56 -17.11
CA VAL A 35 1.32 13.12 -16.81
C VAL A 35 2.04 12.29 -17.89
N GLY A 36 2.12 12.79 -19.12
CA GLY A 36 2.87 12.17 -20.20
C GLY A 36 4.36 12.03 -19.87
N THR A 37 4.99 13.03 -19.23
CA THR A 37 6.39 12.93 -18.79
C THR A 37 6.58 11.80 -17.77
N VAL A 38 5.66 11.66 -16.82
CA VAL A 38 5.68 10.55 -15.85
C VAL A 38 5.58 9.19 -16.55
N VAL A 39 4.77 9.09 -17.61
CA VAL A 39 4.67 7.85 -18.41
C VAL A 39 6.01 7.53 -19.07
N GLU A 40 6.68 8.50 -19.71
CA GLU A 40 7.95 8.25 -20.40
C GLU A 40 9.05 7.85 -19.39
N ASP A 41 9.16 8.55 -18.26
CA ASP A 41 10.14 8.25 -17.21
C ASP A 41 9.95 6.83 -16.64
N LEU A 42 8.70 6.45 -16.34
CA LEU A 42 8.42 5.12 -15.82
C LEU A 42 8.49 4.05 -16.91
N ALA A 43 8.12 4.33 -18.16
CA ALA A 43 8.28 3.40 -19.28
C ALA A 43 9.75 3.09 -19.52
N TYR A 44 10.63 4.08 -19.40
CA TYR A 44 12.07 3.85 -19.45
C TYR A 44 12.57 2.97 -18.29
N ARG A 45 12.15 3.31 -17.05
CA ARG A 45 12.54 2.58 -15.83
C ARG A 45 12.10 1.12 -15.86
N PHE A 46 10.90 0.82 -16.36
CA PHE A 46 10.32 -0.53 -16.40
C PHE A 46 10.40 -1.19 -17.78
N SER A 47 11.23 -0.67 -18.71
CA SER A 47 11.32 -1.14 -20.10
C SER A 47 11.66 -2.61 -20.27
N SER A 48 12.39 -3.21 -19.32
CA SER A 48 12.70 -4.64 -19.30
C SER A 48 11.56 -5.52 -18.78
N THR A 49 10.51 -4.93 -18.18
CA THR A 49 9.46 -5.68 -17.47
C THR A 49 8.09 -5.48 -18.08
N PHE A 50 7.76 -4.25 -18.50
CA PHE A 50 6.43 -3.89 -18.99
C PHE A 50 6.47 -3.11 -20.29
N SER A 51 5.41 -3.27 -21.10
CA SER A 51 5.18 -2.42 -22.26
C SER A 51 4.86 -0.98 -21.84
N ARG A 52 5.14 -0.02 -22.72
CA ARG A 52 4.80 1.39 -22.51
C ARG A 52 3.29 1.59 -22.25
N GLU A 53 2.44 0.81 -22.92
CA GLU A 53 0.99 0.84 -22.78
C GLU A 53 0.56 0.40 -21.38
N THR A 54 1.16 -0.66 -20.83
CA THR A 54 0.94 -1.11 -19.46
C THR A 54 1.31 0.00 -18.47
N VAL A 55 2.49 0.58 -18.62
CA VAL A 55 2.95 1.69 -17.77
C VAL A 55 2.00 2.88 -17.86
N ALA A 56 1.59 3.28 -19.07
CA ALA A 56 0.67 4.39 -19.29
C ALA A 56 -0.69 4.14 -18.59
N GLY A 57 -1.20 2.91 -18.65
CA GLY A 57 -2.42 2.51 -17.95
C GLY A 57 -2.32 2.68 -16.44
N TYR A 58 -1.24 2.21 -15.83
CA TYR A 58 -0.98 2.34 -14.39
C TYR A 58 -0.79 3.78 -13.95
N VAL A 59 -0.06 4.60 -14.72
CA VAL A 59 0.10 6.04 -14.45
C VAL A 59 -1.25 6.75 -14.52
N ALA A 60 -2.03 6.50 -15.58
CA ALA A 60 -3.34 7.11 -15.75
C ALA A 60 -4.31 6.75 -14.62
N GLN A 61 -4.35 5.48 -14.22
CA GLN A 61 -5.18 5.01 -13.12
C GLN A 61 -4.73 5.61 -11.79
N SER A 62 -3.43 5.65 -11.53
CA SER A 62 -2.85 6.23 -10.31
C SER A 62 -3.18 7.72 -10.19
N TYR A 63 -3.04 8.48 -11.29
CA TYR A 63 -3.44 9.87 -11.34
C TYR A 63 -4.94 10.06 -11.01
N ARG A 64 -5.84 9.25 -11.60
CA ARG A 64 -7.27 9.34 -11.31
C ARG A 64 -7.58 9.04 -9.86
N LEU A 65 -7.02 7.96 -9.31
CA LEU A 65 -7.23 7.55 -7.92
C LEU A 65 -6.81 8.65 -6.93
N LEU A 66 -5.69 9.32 -7.18
CA LEU A 66 -5.19 10.39 -6.33
C LEU A 66 -5.95 11.70 -6.57
N SER A 67 -6.23 12.08 -7.83
CA SER A 67 -6.87 13.34 -8.18
C SER A 67 -8.32 13.46 -7.70
N GLN A 68 -9.03 12.34 -7.53
CA GLN A 68 -10.40 12.32 -7.01
C GLN A 68 -10.46 12.64 -5.50
N ARG A 69 -9.35 12.50 -4.78
CA ARG A 69 -9.29 12.57 -3.33
C ARG A 69 -8.49 13.75 -2.81
N THR A 70 -7.39 14.11 -3.49
CA THR A 70 -6.53 15.18 -2.99
C THR A 70 -7.01 16.56 -3.42
N ARG A 71 -7.11 17.48 -2.45
CA ARG A 71 -7.37 18.91 -2.67
C ARG A 71 -6.10 19.67 -3.02
N VAL A 72 -4.94 19.13 -2.64
CA VAL A 72 -3.61 19.75 -2.87
C VAL A 72 -3.06 19.27 -4.20
N ARG A 73 -3.10 20.12 -5.22
CA ARG A 73 -2.68 19.78 -6.59
C ARG A 73 -1.19 19.95 -6.84
N GLU A 74 -0.48 20.70 -6.01
CA GLU A 74 0.95 21.02 -6.21
C GLU A 74 1.85 19.78 -6.27
N HIS A 75 1.55 18.74 -5.49
CA HIS A 75 2.36 17.52 -5.45
C HIS A 75 1.73 16.33 -6.18
N LEU A 76 0.58 16.53 -6.84
CA LEU A 76 -0.18 15.43 -7.43
C LEU A 76 0.64 14.65 -8.47
N LEU A 77 1.44 15.30 -9.30
CA LEU A 77 2.29 14.63 -10.29
C LEU A 77 3.38 13.79 -9.63
N THR A 78 4.06 14.33 -8.64
CA THR A 78 5.09 13.60 -7.88
C THR A 78 4.49 12.41 -7.13
N MET A 79 3.33 12.60 -6.49
CA MET A 79 2.60 11.51 -5.83
C MET A 79 2.15 10.45 -6.85
N THR A 80 1.68 10.87 -8.02
CA THR A 80 1.29 9.97 -9.11
C THR A 80 2.47 9.13 -9.58
N ALA A 81 3.62 9.75 -9.83
CA ALA A 81 4.83 9.06 -10.27
C ALA A 81 5.28 8.01 -9.24
N ARG A 82 5.31 8.37 -7.96
CA ARG A 82 5.70 7.47 -6.87
C ARG A 82 4.70 6.33 -6.68
N TYR A 83 3.41 6.63 -6.68
CA TYR A 83 2.37 5.63 -6.52
C TYR A 83 2.28 4.67 -7.71
N ALA A 84 2.39 5.18 -8.94
CA ALA A 84 2.42 4.34 -10.14
C ALA A 84 3.66 3.44 -10.17
N ALA A 85 4.82 3.96 -9.79
CA ALA A 85 6.06 3.16 -9.67
C ALA A 85 5.92 2.05 -8.62
N ASP A 86 5.35 2.38 -7.44
CA ASP A 86 5.10 1.43 -6.35
C ASP A 86 4.14 0.30 -6.80
N ARG A 87 3.10 0.63 -7.56
CA ARG A 87 2.14 -0.33 -8.13
C ARG A 87 2.74 -1.21 -9.23
N LEU A 88 3.53 -0.62 -10.13
CA LEU A 88 4.24 -1.38 -11.17
C LEU A 88 5.25 -2.36 -10.57
N ASP A 89 5.95 -1.94 -9.55
CA ASP A 89 6.87 -2.78 -8.80
C ASP A 89 6.13 -3.93 -8.08
N ALA A 90 4.97 -3.64 -7.46
CA ALA A 90 4.10 -4.67 -6.91
C ALA A 90 3.57 -5.64 -7.99
N LEU A 91 3.17 -5.12 -9.14
CA LEU A 91 2.73 -5.95 -10.27
C LEU A 91 3.83 -6.91 -10.74
N ALA A 92 5.06 -6.42 -10.87
CA ALA A 92 6.20 -7.24 -11.27
C ALA A 92 6.45 -8.39 -10.27
N THR A 93 6.40 -8.10 -8.98
CA THR A 93 6.50 -9.10 -7.91
C THR A 93 5.35 -10.09 -7.95
N ALA A 94 4.10 -9.60 -8.05
CA ALA A 94 2.90 -10.45 -8.07
C ALA A 94 2.86 -11.40 -9.29
N GLN A 95 3.46 -11.00 -10.40
CA GLN A 95 3.58 -11.82 -11.63
C GLN A 95 4.83 -12.70 -11.67
N GLY A 96 5.69 -12.64 -10.64
CA GLY A 96 6.94 -13.40 -10.61
C GLY A 96 7.98 -12.94 -11.64
N LEU A 97 7.84 -11.72 -12.16
CA LEU A 97 8.80 -11.13 -13.12
C LEU A 97 10.07 -10.62 -12.44
N VAL A 98 9.99 -10.35 -11.15
CA VAL A 98 11.10 -9.95 -10.29
C VAL A 98 11.08 -10.84 -9.05
N LEU A 99 12.21 -11.50 -8.79
CA LEU A 99 12.42 -12.22 -7.53
C LEU A 99 12.94 -11.24 -6.48
N ARG A 100 12.38 -11.32 -5.27
CA ARG A 100 12.85 -10.56 -4.11
C ARG A 100 13.40 -11.50 -3.06
N ASP A 101 14.57 -11.18 -2.55
CA ASP A 101 15.22 -11.93 -1.46
C ASP A 101 14.75 -11.41 -0.08
N THR A 102 13.96 -10.35 -0.06
CA THR A 102 13.44 -9.73 1.17
C THR A 102 11.93 -9.92 1.27
N PRO A 103 11.39 -10.26 2.46
CA PRO A 103 9.96 -10.37 2.66
C PRO A 103 9.26 -9.03 2.39
N GLU A 104 8.06 -9.11 1.83
CA GLU A 104 7.22 -7.96 1.53
C GLU A 104 6.04 -7.90 2.50
N VAL A 105 5.93 -6.80 3.24
CA VAL A 105 4.89 -6.57 4.24
C VAL A 105 4.02 -5.40 3.84
N LEU A 106 2.70 -5.64 3.80
CA LEU A 106 1.68 -4.64 3.52
C LEU A 106 0.86 -4.35 4.78
N PHE A 107 0.85 -3.10 5.22
CA PHE A 107 -0.04 -2.61 6.27
C PHE A 107 -1.25 -1.90 5.68
N VAL A 108 -2.45 -2.33 6.07
CA VAL A 108 -3.73 -1.79 5.59
C VAL A 108 -4.56 -1.26 6.75
N CYS A 109 -5.03 -0.04 6.64
CA CYS A 109 -6.09 0.50 7.52
C CYS A 109 -7.13 1.24 6.66
N VAL A 110 -8.10 1.89 7.26
CA VAL A 110 -9.11 2.62 6.49
C VAL A 110 -8.49 3.82 5.76
N GLN A 111 -7.90 4.77 6.49
CA GLN A 111 -7.49 6.08 5.96
C GLN A 111 -6.04 6.14 5.46
N ASN A 112 -5.20 5.15 5.76
CA ASN A 112 -3.75 5.19 5.51
C ASN A 112 -3.08 6.49 6.00
N ALA A 113 -3.55 7.03 7.12
CA ALA A 113 -3.07 8.29 7.69
C ALA A 113 -2.59 8.19 9.14
N GLY A 114 -2.93 7.09 9.82
CA GLY A 114 -2.59 6.81 11.22
C GLY A 114 -1.89 5.46 11.37
N ARG A 115 -2.64 4.42 11.76
CA ARG A 115 -2.16 3.07 12.14
C ARG A 115 -1.18 2.46 11.14
N SER A 116 -1.56 2.34 9.87
CA SER A 116 -0.70 1.73 8.83
C SER A 116 0.54 2.56 8.52
N GLN A 117 0.47 3.89 8.64
CA GLN A 117 1.62 4.77 8.48
C GLN A 117 2.61 4.60 9.64
N MET A 118 2.13 4.53 10.89
CA MET A 118 2.97 4.24 12.06
C MET A 118 3.67 2.89 11.90
N ALA A 119 2.91 1.83 11.55
CA ALA A 119 3.46 0.50 11.38
C ALA A 119 4.52 0.43 10.27
N GLY A 120 4.23 1.06 9.12
CA GLY A 120 5.19 1.15 8.02
C GLY A 120 6.45 1.92 8.39
N ALA A 121 6.34 3.03 9.13
CA ALA A 121 7.47 3.83 9.58
C ALA A 121 8.37 3.04 10.54
N PHE A 122 7.78 2.38 11.57
CA PHE A 122 8.53 1.55 12.50
C PHE A 122 9.21 0.36 11.80
N LEU A 123 8.49 -0.34 10.90
CA LEU A 123 9.08 -1.49 10.23
C LEU A 123 10.25 -1.08 9.32
N ARG A 124 10.14 0.03 8.58
CA ARG A 124 11.28 0.55 7.79
C ARG A 124 12.45 0.93 8.68
N HIS A 125 12.16 1.60 9.80
CA HIS A 125 13.17 2.04 10.75
C HIS A 125 13.94 0.86 11.34
N PHE A 126 13.25 -0.12 11.89
CA PHE A 126 13.89 -1.26 12.56
C PHE A 126 14.43 -2.32 11.61
N ALA A 127 13.81 -2.50 10.44
CA ALA A 127 14.28 -3.50 9.47
C ALA A 127 15.54 -3.04 8.71
N GLY A 128 15.81 -1.74 8.58
CA GLY A 128 16.99 -1.22 7.89
C GLY A 128 17.13 -1.72 6.44
N GLY A 129 16.00 -1.78 5.71
CA GLY A 129 15.96 -2.23 4.31
C GLY A 129 15.86 -3.75 4.09
N ARG A 130 15.85 -4.57 5.14
CA ARG A 130 15.72 -6.05 5.04
C ARG A 130 14.28 -6.54 4.87
N VAL A 131 13.32 -5.61 4.84
CA VAL A 131 11.89 -5.85 4.56
C VAL A 131 11.43 -4.82 3.55
N HIS A 132 10.72 -5.25 2.53
CA HIS A 132 10.01 -4.32 1.65
C HIS A 132 8.66 -3.95 2.28
N VAL A 133 8.44 -2.66 2.55
CA VAL A 133 7.29 -2.19 3.33
C VAL A 133 6.36 -1.35 2.48
N ARG A 134 5.11 -1.79 2.39
CA ARG A 134 4.02 -1.04 1.73
C ARG A 134 2.95 -0.65 2.74
N THR A 135 2.28 0.45 2.46
CA THR A 135 1.11 0.89 3.23
C THR A 135 -0.01 1.29 2.30
N ALA A 136 -1.26 0.99 2.66
CA ALA A 136 -2.42 1.35 1.86
C ALA A 136 -3.66 1.59 2.75
N GLY A 137 -4.68 2.22 2.18
CA GLY A 137 -5.98 2.42 2.81
C GLY A 137 -7.14 2.01 1.93
N SER A 138 -8.19 1.44 2.53
CA SER A 138 -9.43 1.14 1.81
C SER A 138 -10.20 2.40 1.42
N ALA A 139 -10.10 3.46 2.23
CA ALA A 139 -10.64 4.80 1.97
C ALA A 139 -9.61 5.87 2.41
N PRO A 140 -8.48 6.02 1.69
CA PRO A 140 -7.37 6.85 2.11
C PRO A 140 -7.76 8.32 2.22
N SER A 141 -7.19 9.01 3.22
CA SER A 141 -7.34 10.46 3.40
C SER A 141 -6.47 11.26 2.43
N ASP A 142 -6.60 12.59 2.43
CA ASP A 142 -5.83 13.48 1.56
C ASP A 142 -4.35 13.55 1.94
N THR A 143 -4.05 13.52 3.25
CA THR A 143 -2.69 13.67 3.79
C THR A 143 -2.47 12.74 4.99
N ALA A 144 -1.20 12.41 5.26
CA ALA A 144 -0.83 11.80 6.54
C ALA A 144 -1.16 12.78 7.68
N HIS A 145 -1.59 12.25 8.82
CA HIS A 145 -2.07 13.10 9.92
C HIS A 145 -0.89 13.73 10.69
N PRO A 146 -0.86 15.07 10.88
CA PRO A 146 0.29 15.75 11.51
C PRO A 146 0.60 15.26 12.92
N ARG A 147 -0.43 14.93 13.73
CA ARG A 147 -0.24 14.37 15.08
C ARG A 147 0.49 13.02 15.06
N VAL A 148 0.27 12.22 14.02
CA VAL A 148 0.94 10.92 13.84
C VAL A 148 2.43 11.14 13.52
N ALA A 149 2.73 12.09 12.63
CA ALA A 149 4.11 12.44 12.32
C ALA A 149 4.85 12.98 13.56
N ALA A 150 4.21 13.86 14.32
CA ALA A 150 4.77 14.40 15.57
C ALA A 150 5.04 13.29 16.60
N ALA A 151 4.09 12.37 16.81
CA ALA A 151 4.23 11.29 17.76
C ALA A 151 5.33 10.29 17.37
N LEU A 152 5.56 10.06 16.09
CA LEU A 152 6.69 9.24 15.60
C LEU A 152 8.03 9.95 15.80
N SER A 153 8.09 11.25 15.50
CA SER A 153 9.30 12.07 15.69
C SER A 153 9.73 12.12 17.16
N GLU A 154 8.80 12.08 18.13
CA GLU A 154 9.11 11.98 19.57
C GLU A 154 9.99 10.76 19.92
N VAL A 155 9.91 9.69 19.12
CA VAL A 155 10.68 8.45 19.30
C VAL A 155 11.75 8.23 18.23
N GLY A 156 12.12 9.30 17.51
CA GLY A 156 13.18 9.29 16.50
C GLY A 156 12.82 8.59 15.19
N VAL A 157 11.54 8.42 14.89
CA VAL A 157 11.05 7.81 13.65
C VAL A 157 10.35 8.85 12.80
N GLU A 158 10.71 8.92 11.51
CA GLU A 158 10.22 9.95 10.62
C GLU A 158 9.32 9.38 9.50
N LEU A 159 8.29 10.16 9.11
CA LEU A 159 7.39 9.87 7.99
C LEU A 159 7.82 10.57 6.69
N TRP A 160 9.10 10.44 6.31
CA TRP A 160 9.61 11.13 5.14
C TRP A 160 8.90 10.74 3.84
N GLY A 161 8.24 11.74 3.24
CA GLY A 161 7.65 11.60 1.91
C GLY A 161 6.49 10.60 1.81
N GLU A 162 5.98 10.09 2.92
CA GLU A 162 4.81 9.20 2.90
C GLU A 162 3.52 10.01 2.67
N PHE A 163 2.60 9.40 1.94
CA PHE A 163 1.28 9.94 1.69
C PHE A 163 0.26 8.79 1.66
N PRO A 164 -1.02 9.06 1.95
CA PRO A 164 -2.06 8.05 1.90
C PRO A 164 -2.26 7.51 0.49
N LYS A 165 -2.21 6.18 0.36
CA LYS A 165 -2.31 5.44 -0.91
C LYS A 165 -3.54 4.56 -0.93
N PRO A 166 -4.33 4.54 -2.02
CA PRO A 166 -5.40 3.58 -2.20
C PRO A 166 -4.89 2.14 -2.19
N LEU A 167 -5.66 1.24 -1.60
CA LEU A 167 -5.42 -0.19 -1.69
C LEU A 167 -5.76 -0.68 -3.11
N THR A 168 -4.89 -1.51 -3.69
CA THR A 168 -5.08 -2.12 -5.00
C THR A 168 -4.67 -3.59 -4.98
N ASP A 169 -5.26 -4.39 -5.87
CA ASP A 169 -5.08 -5.85 -5.90
C ASP A 169 -3.63 -6.28 -6.08
N GLU A 170 -2.89 -5.62 -6.96
CA GLU A 170 -1.48 -5.97 -7.21
C GLU A 170 -0.61 -5.77 -5.97
N VAL A 171 -0.91 -4.76 -5.15
CA VAL A 171 -0.17 -4.49 -3.91
C VAL A 171 -0.44 -5.57 -2.86
N VAL A 172 -1.68 -6.06 -2.78
CA VAL A 172 -2.02 -7.20 -1.90
C VAL A 172 -1.40 -8.50 -2.41
N ARG A 173 -1.44 -8.73 -3.73
CA ARG A 173 -0.85 -9.92 -4.37
C ARG A 173 0.67 -9.99 -4.26
N ALA A 174 1.35 -8.86 -4.18
CA ALA A 174 2.80 -8.80 -4.03
C ALA A 174 3.26 -9.14 -2.59
N ALA A 175 2.44 -8.84 -1.59
CA ALA A 175 2.82 -8.99 -0.19
C ALA A 175 2.92 -10.46 0.23
N ASP A 176 3.92 -10.79 1.05
CA ASP A 176 4.00 -12.07 1.79
C ASP A 176 3.12 -12.03 3.03
N TYR A 177 3.12 -10.88 3.71
CA TYR A 177 2.33 -10.60 4.90
C TYR A 177 1.40 -9.41 4.67
N VAL A 178 0.12 -9.60 4.94
CA VAL A 178 -0.90 -8.55 4.89
C VAL A 178 -1.44 -8.34 6.30
N ILE A 179 -1.17 -7.16 6.86
CA ILE A 179 -1.59 -6.81 8.21
C ILE A 179 -2.69 -5.77 8.12
N THR A 180 -3.89 -6.17 8.55
CA THR A 180 -5.08 -5.33 8.53
C THR A 180 -5.31 -4.68 9.90
N MET A 181 -5.79 -3.43 9.89
CA MET A 181 -6.03 -2.63 11.10
C MET A 181 -7.38 -1.92 10.98
N GLY A 182 -8.46 -2.68 11.22
CA GLY A 182 -9.82 -2.14 11.21
C GLY A 182 -10.36 -1.74 9.83
N CYS A 183 -9.88 -2.38 8.75
CA CYS A 183 -10.44 -2.19 7.41
C CYS A 183 -11.58 -3.17 7.09
N GLY A 184 -11.90 -4.10 8.00
CA GLY A 184 -12.96 -5.09 7.83
C GLY A 184 -12.82 -5.87 6.51
N ASP A 185 -13.95 -6.18 5.86
CA ASP A 185 -14.00 -6.95 4.61
C ASP A 185 -13.50 -6.19 3.37
N SER A 186 -13.02 -4.96 3.53
CA SER A 186 -12.55 -4.14 2.40
C SER A 186 -11.18 -4.57 1.85
N CYS A 187 -10.45 -5.45 2.55
CA CYS A 187 -9.18 -5.98 2.07
C CYS A 187 -9.41 -7.30 1.32
N PRO A 188 -9.08 -7.39 0.02
CA PRO A 188 -9.26 -8.62 -0.73
C PRO A 188 -8.32 -9.72 -0.20
N ILE A 189 -8.81 -10.96 -0.18
CA ILE A 189 -8.04 -12.13 0.25
C ILE A 189 -7.54 -12.90 -0.97
N PHE A 190 -6.23 -13.04 -1.11
CA PHE A 190 -5.59 -13.81 -2.16
C PHE A 190 -4.85 -15.02 -1.59
N PRO A 191 -4.89 -16.20 -2.26
CA PRO A 191 -4.17 -17.39 -1.83
C PRO A 191 -2.67 -17.16 -1.73
N GLY A 192 -2.02 -17.87 -0.79
CA GLY A 192 -0.58 -17.85 -0.61
C GLY A 192 -0.03 -16.63 0.13
N ARG A 193 -0.88 -15.82 0.72
CA ARG A 193 -0.51 -14.67 1.57
C ARG A 193 -0.81 -14.99 3.03
N ARG A 194 -0.01 -14.47 3.95
CA ARG A 194 -0.26 -14.56 5.40
C ARG A 194 -1.01 -13.32 5.84
N TYR A 195 -2.23 -13.50 6.35
CA TYR A 195 -3.08 -12.42 6.84
C TYR A 195 -3.02 -12.38 8.37
N MET A 196 -2.80 -11.19 8.90
CA MET A 196 -2.84 -10.91 10.33
C MET A 196 -3.76 -9.71 10.57
N GLU A 197 -4.53 -9.76 11.63
CA GLU A 197 -5.36 -8.63 12.06
C GLU A 197 -4.79 -8.05 13.35
N TRP A 198 -4.50 -6.75 13.33
CA TRP A 198 -4.13 -6.01 14.51
C TRP A 198 -5.31 -5.16 14.95
N ASP A 199 -5.96 -5.62 16.02
CA ASP A 199 -7.00 -4.82 16.68
C ASP A 199 -6.33 -3.65 17.41
N LEU A 200 -6.54 -2.45 16.88
CA LEU A 200 -5.94 -1.20 17.35
C LEU A 200 -7.00 -0.09 17.32
N ALA A 201 -7.08 0.66 18.40
CA ALA A 201 -7.90 1.88 18.41
C ALA A 201 -7.48 2.87 17.32
N ASP A 202 -8.41 3.70 16.83
CA ASP A 202 -8.04 4.74 15.88
C ASP A 202 -7.34 5.90 16.62
N PRO A 203 -6.03 6.13 16.37
CA PRO A 203 -5.29 7.18 17.07
C PRO A 203 -5.82 8.59 16.78
N LEU A 204 -6.59 8.77 15.71
CA LEU A 204 -7.14 10.06 15.32
C LEU A 204 -8.39 10.44 16.13
N GLU A 205 -9.04 9.45 16.75
CA GLU A 205 -10.19 9.64 17.64
C GLU A 205 -9.79 9.83 19.11
N LEU A 206 -8.49 9.69 19.43
CA LEU A 206 -7.96 9.76 20.77
C LEU A 206 -7.27 11.11 21.06
N ASP A 207 -7.09 11.42 22.33
CA ASP A 207 -6.21 12.49 22.77
C ASP A 207 -4.72 12.14 22.54
N ASP A 208 -3.80 13.01 22.90
CA ASP A 208 -2.37 12.80 22.68
C ASP A 208 -1.79 11.66 23.52
N VAL A 209 -2.38 11.37 24.69
CA VAL A 209 -1.98 10.24 25.54
C VAL A 209 -2.40 8.94 24.89
N GLY A 210 -3.65 8.85 24.44
CA GLY A 210 -4.17 7.68 23.73
C GLY A 210 -3.46 7.44 22.40
N LEU A 211 -3.14 8.51 21.66
CA LEU A 211 -2.36 8.38 20.41
C LEU A 211 -0.97 7.82 20.66
N ARG A 212 -0.26 8.26 21.72
CA ARG A 212 1.04 7.69 22.10
C ARG A 212 0.92 6.24 22.55
N ALA A 213 -0.15 5.87 23.26
CA ALA A 213 -0.38 4.48 23.64
C ALA A 213 -0.55 3.57 22.40
N VAL A 214 -1.33 4.00 21.40
CA VAL A 214 -1.47 3.27 20.11
C VAL A 214 -0.13 3.22 19.37
N ARG A 215 0.64 4.29 19.33
CA ARG A 215 1.99 4.31 18.73
C ARG A 215 2.89 3.25 19.37
N ASP A 216 2.91 3.19 20.70
CA ASP A 216 3.79 2.29 21.44
C ASP A 216 3.34 0.82 21.28
N GLU A 217 2.03 0.57 21.21
CA GLU A 217 1.46 -0.73 20.86
C GLU A 217 1.84 -1.17 19.44
N VAL A 218 1.73 -0.27 18.46
CA VAL A 218 2.17 -0.54 17.06
C VAL A 218 3.65 -0.85 17.02
N ARG A 219 4.48 -0.10 17.77
CA ARG A 219 5.92 -0.37 17.88
C ARG A 219 6.19 -1.77 18.40
N SER A 220 5.51 -2.20 19.46
CA SER A 220 5.64 -3.55 20.04
C SER A 220 5.30 -4.61 19.01
N ARG A 221 4.15 -4.51 18.36
CA ARG A 221 3.72 -5.48 17.33
C ARG A 221 4.64 -5.55 16.11
N VAL A 222 5.26 -4.43 15.73
CA VAL A 222 6.28 -4.41 14.66
C VAL A 222 7.56 -5.16 15.10
N LEU A 223 7.98 -5.03 16.35
CA LEU A 223 9.12 -5.76 16.87
C LEU A 223 8.85 -7.28 16.93
N ASP A 224 7.63 -7.67 17.35
CA ASP A 224 7.19 -9.07 17.35
C ASP A 224 7.16 -9.63 15.90
N LEU A 225 6.67 -8.85 14.93
CA LEU A 225 6.68 -9.22 13.52
C LEU A 225 8.11 -9.42 12.98
N LEU A 226 9.05 -8.54 13.33
CA LEU A 226 10.46 -8.70 12.94
C LEU A 226 11.05 -9.99 13.50
N GLN A 227 10.72 -10.33 14.74
CA GLN A 227 11.14 -11.58 15.36
C GLN A 227 10.54 -12.79 14.62
N GLU A 228 9.25 -12.74 14.23
CA GLU A 228 8.61 -13.79 13.42
C GLU A 228 9.29 -13.95 12.05
N LEU A 229 9.74 -12.84 11.45
CA LEU A 229 10.49 -12.82 10.19
C LEU A 229 11.94 -13.28 10.35
N GLY A 230 12.43 -13.51 11.56
CA GLY A 230 13.83 -13.83 11.84
C GLY A 230 14.81 -12.68 11.58
N ILE A 231 14.32 -11.44 11.68
CA ILE A 231 15.09 -10.22 11.40
C ILE A 231 15.34 -9.49 12.73
N GLU A 232 16.61 -9.31 13.08
CA GLU A 232 16.98 -8.53 14.24
C GLU A 232 16.66 -7.05 14.03
N ALA A 233 16.00 -6.43 15.01
CA ALA A 233 15.71 -5.00 14.95
C ALA A 233 17.01 -4.20 15.02
N GLN A 234 17.17 -3.20 14.15
CA GLN A 234 18.24 -2.22 14.30
C GLN A 234 17.90 -1.27 15.44
N GLU A 235 18.83 -1.11 16.38
CA GLU A 235 18.71 -0.04 17.37
C GLU A 235 18.91 1.31 16.66
N ALA A 236 18.07 2.30 17.03
CA ALA A 236 18.27 3.66 16.55
C ALA A 236 19.69 4.11 16.91
N SER A 237 20.52 4.37 15.90
CA SER A 237 21.79 5.08 16.13
C SER A 237 21.46 6.42 16.77
N ARG A 238 21.90 6.62 18.00
CA ARG A 238 21.74 7.86 18.78
C ARG A 238 22.48 9.02 18.12
#